data_4d7f42e665252b62397072e52dbcaeea
#
_entry.id   4d7f42e665252b62397072e52dbcaeea
#
_cell.length_a   1.000
_cell.length_b   1.000
_cell.length_c   1.000
_cell.angle_alpha   90.00
_cell.angle_beta   90.00
_cell.angle_gamma   90.00
#
_symmetry.space_group_name_H-M   'P 1'
#
loop_
_entity.id
_entity.type
_entity.pdbx_description
1 polymer ?
#
loop_
_entity_poly.entity_id
_entity_poly.type
_entity_poly.pdbx_seq_one_letter_code
_entity_poly.pdbx_strand_id
1 'polypeptide(L)'
;MSVLKVKRLNEKARLPERATAGSAGYALRACIEQPVVIEPGQVRKIPTGLAIELADEHHVALIFARSSMGVKHGVCPANAVGVIDSDYRGEVCIFLRNYSDAPYTVQPQDRVAQLLVMPVALPEVQEVEQLSDTVRGEGGFGSTGK
;
A
#
# COMPACT_ATOMS: atom_id res chain seq x y z
N MET A 1 -19.23 11.24 7.61
CA MET A 1 -18.49 10.12 6.96
C MET A 1 -17.39 10.72 6.11
N SER A 2 -16.17 10.22 6.25
CA SER A 2 -15.08 10.60 5.34
C SER A 2 -15.32 9.98 3.96
N VAL A 3 -15.04 10.74 2.89
CA VAL A 3 -15.20 10.31 1.50
C VAL A 3 -13.82 10.18 0.88
N LEU A 4 -13.54 9.03 0.27
CA LEU A 4 -12.39 8.87 -0.62
C LEU A 4 -12.84 9.24 -2.04
N LYS A 5 -12.33 10.37 -2.56
CA LYS A 5 -12.57 10.73 -3.95
C LYS A 5 -11.60 10.00 -4.84
N VAL A 6 -12.09 9.46 -5.94
CA VAL A 6 -11.30 8.67 -6.89
C VAL A 6 -11.55 9.17 -8.31
N LYS A 7 -10.47 9.48 -9.02
CA LYS A 7 -10.50 9.86 -10.43
C LYS A 7 -9.96 8.70 -11.28
N ARG A 8 -10.72 8.28 -12.28
CA ARG A 8 -10.21 7.39 -13.32
C ARG A 8 -9.33 8.17 -14.29
N LEU A 9 -8.12 7.71 -14.50
CA LEU A 9 -7.18 8.22 -15.51
C LEU A 9 -7.24 7.40 -16.80
N ASN A 10 -7.87 6.22 -16.73
CA ASN A 10 -8.08 5.31 -17.83
C ASN A 10 -9.51 4.76 -17.75
N GLU A 11 -10.22 4.66 -18.88
CA GLU A 11 -11.59 4.16 -18.93
C GLU A 11 -11.75 2.70 -18.46
N LYS A 12 -10.67 1.88 -18.60
CA LYS A 12 -10.62 0.49 -18.15
C LYS A 12 -10.32 0.36 -16.65
N ALA A 13 -9.95 1.46 -15.97
CA ALA A 13 -9.68 1.43 -14.54
C ALA A 13 -10.94 1.09 -13.74
N ARG A 14 -10.78 0.28 -12.70
CA ARG A 14 -11.86 -0.08 -11.80
C ARG A 14 -11.71 0.64 -10.47
N LEU A 15 -12.82 1.18 -9.96
CA LEU A 15 -12.83 1.83 -8.65
C LEU A 15 -12.43 0.83 -7.56
N PRO A 16 -11.75 1.28 -6.50
CA PRO A 16 -11.43 0.44 -5.36
C PRO A 16 -12.71 -0.04 -4.67
N GLU A 17 -12.78 -1.30 -4.34
CA GLU A 17 -13.98 -1.90 -3.71
C GLU A 17 -13.60 -2.81 -2.54
N ARG A 18 -14.43 -2.81 -1.51
CA ARG A 18 -14.32 -3.73 -0.38
C ARG A 18 -15.08 -5.02 -0.70
N ALA A 19 -14.50 -6.17 -0.36
CA ALA A 19 -15.15 -7.45 -0.58
C ALA A 19 -16.43 -7.61 0.26
N THR A 20 -16.44 -7.08 1.48
CA THR A 20 -17.59 -7.08 2.40
C THR A 20 -17.67 -5.73 3.13
N ALA A 21 -18.79 -5.46 3.80
CA ALA A 21 -18.96 -4.26 4.62
C ALA A 21 -17.92 -4.16 5.75
N GLY A 22 -17.44 -5.29 6.27
CA GLY A 22 -16.43 -5.36 7.32
C GLY A 22 -14.98 -5.39 6.82
N SER A 23 -14.74 -5.44 5.50
CA SER A 23 -13.38 -5.41 4.97
C SER A 23 -12.76 -4.04 5.18
N ALA A 24 -11.57 -3.98 5.79
CA ALA A 24 -10.82 -2.73 6.00
C ALA A 24 -10.16 -2.24 4.68
N GLY A 25 -9.68 -3.16 3.87
CA GLY A 25 -8.95 -2.87 2.64
C GLY A 25 -9.84 -2.78 1.40
N TYR A 26 -9.54 -1.83 0.55
CA TYR A 26 -10.12 -1.69 -0.78
C TYR A 26 -9.19 -2.36 -1.78
N ALA A 27 -9.70 -3.31 -2.56
CA ALA A 27 -8.92 -3.99 -3.59
C ALA A 27 -8.54 -3.02 -4.71
N LEU A 28 -7.25 -3.00 -5.07
CA LEU A 28 -6.73 -2.31 -6.24
C LEU A 28 -6.44 -3.31 -7.36
N ARG A 29 -6.84 -2.96 -8.58
CA ARG A 29 -6.72 -3.84 -9.75
C ARG A 29 -5.68 -3.33 -10.74
N ALA A 30 -5.02 -4.26 -11.42
CA ALA A 30 -4.10 -3.97 -12.50
C ALA A 30 -4.85 -3.39 -13.70
N CYS A 31 -4.57 -2.14 -14.03
CA CYS A 31 -5.07 -1.48 -15.24
C CYS A 31 -4.03 -1.62 -16.37
N ILE A 32 -3.87 -2.84 -16.86
CA ILE A 32 -2.95 -3.22 -17.92
C ILE A 32 -3.72 -3.86 -19.07
N GLU A 33 -3.18 -3.80 -20.30
CA GLU A 33 -3.81 -4.39 -21.47
C GLU A 33 -3.32 -5.81 -21.77
N GLN A 34 -2.06 -6.06 -21.45
CA GLN A 34 -1.41 -7.35 -21.65
C GLN A 34 -0.89 -7.91 -20.34
N PRO A 35 -0.83 -9.23 -20.18
CA PRO A 35 -0.22 -9.84 -19.01
C PRO A 35 1.21 -9.33 -18.76
N VAL A 36 1.57 -9.13 -17.50
CA VAL A 36 2.90 -8.72 -17.07
C VAL A 36 3.53 -9.86 -16.27
N VAL A 37 4.63 -10.39 -16.78
CA VAL A 37 5.43 -11.40 -16.07
C VAL A 37 6.41 -10.71 -15.14
N ILE A 38 6.49 -11.20 -13.91
CA ILE A 38 7.45 -10.77 -12.88
C ILE A 38 8.37 -11.96 -12.59
N GLU A 39 9.57 -11.93 -13.15
CA GLU A 39 10.59 -12.95 -12.92
C GLU A 39 11.07 -12.95 -11.45
N PRO A 40 11.64 -14.06 -10.95
CA PRO A 40 12.25 -14.12 -9.64
C PRO A 40 13.19 -12.94 -9.36
N GLY A 41 13.00 -12.24 -8.24
CA GLY A 41 13.79 -11.08 -7.85
C GLY A 41 13.45 -9.77 -8.59
N GLN A 42 12.63 -9.81 -9.65
CA GLN A 42 12.26 -8.65 -10.45
C GLN A 42 11.25 -7.75 -9.73
N VAL A 43 11.32 -6.45 -10.02
CA VAL A 43 10.28 -5.47 -9.68
C VAL A 43 9.60 -4.99 -10.95
N ARG A 44 8.28 -4.98 -10.97
CA ARG A 44 7.48 -4.47 -12.08
C ARG A 44 6.46 -3.44 -11.58
N LYS A 45 6.37 -2.34 -12.30
CA LYS A 45 5.34 -1.32 -12.08
C LYS A 45 4.01 -1.80 -12.66
N ILE A 46 2.98 -1.83 -11.82
CA ILE A 46 1.60 -2.17 -12.21
C ILE A 46 0.72 -0.93 -11.99
N PRO A 47 0.26 -0.28 -13.06
CA PRO A 47 -0.64 0.86 -12.95
C PRO A 47 -2.04 0.41 -12.49
N THR A 48 -2.74 1.27 -11.75
CA THR A 48 -4.16 1.06 -11.41
C THR A 48 -5.10 1.90 -12.27
N GLY A 49 -4.58 2.90 -12.97
CA GLY A 49 -5.38 3.87 -13.74
C GLY A 49 -6.19 4.81 -12.85
N LEU A 50 -5.82 4.95 -11.58
CA LEU A 50 -6.56 5.72 -10.58
C LEU A 50 -5.68 6.79 -9.94
N ALA A 51 -6.26 7.96 -9.72
CA ALA A 51 -5.76 8.96 -8.78
C ALA A 51 -6.77 9.17 -7.65
N ILE A 52 -6.30 9.50 -6.46
CA ILE A 52 -7.14 9.63 -5.26
C ILE A 52 -6.97 11.01 -4.61
N GLU A 53 -7.99 11.40 -3.84
CA GLU A 53 -7.95 12.56 -2.95
C GLU A 53 -8.55 12.15 -1.61
N LEU A 54 -7.77 12.30 -0.56
CA LEU A 54 -8.20 12.03 0.81
C LEU A 54 -9.07 13.18 1.35
N ALA A 55 -9.77 12.94 2.46
CA ALA A 55 -10.69 13.92 3.02
C ALA A 55 -9.99 15.20 3.49
N ASP A 56 -8.80 15.06 4.07
CA ASP A 56 -7.97 16.14 4.61
C ASP A 56 -6.54 15.65 4.87
N GLU A 57 -5.69 16.54 5.39
CA GLU A 57 -4.28 16.25 5.72
C GLU A 57 -4.09 15.30 6.91
N HIS A 58 -5.12 15.07 7.71
CA HIS A 58 -5.06 14.14 8.85
C HIS A 58 -5.39 12.69 8.45
N HIS A 59 -5.38 12.40 7.16
CA HIS A 59 -5.53 11.05 6.63
C HIS A 59 -4.35 10.66 5.74
N VAL A 60 -4.03 9.39 5.75
CA VAL A 60 -3.04 8.76 4.87
C VAL A 60 -3.69 7.56 4.19
N ALA A 61 -3.34 7.33 2.92
CA ALA A 61 -3.68 6.07 2.27
C ALA A 61 -2.46 5.15 2.27
N LEU A 62 -2.65 3.92 2.75
CA LEU A 62 -1.60 2.91 2.83
C LEU A 62 -1.89 1.77 1.86
N ILE A 63 -0.86 1.35 1.13
CA ILE A 63 -0.93 0.23 0.19
C ILE A 63 -0.24 -0.97 0.79
N PHE A 64 -0.98 -2.07 0.91
CA PHE A 64 -0.50 -3.34 1.46
C PHE A 64 -0.58 -4.46 0.42
N ALA A 65 0.22 -5.49 0.66
CA ALA A 65 0.11 -6.74 -0.06
C ALA A 65 -1.26 -7.38 0.18
N ARG A 66 -1.71 -8.15 -0.81
CA ARG A 66 -2.82 -9.09 -0.61
C ARG A 66 -2.27 -10.42 -0.08
N SER A 67 -2.96 -11.00 0.89
CA SER A 67 -2.53 -12.25 1.52
C SER A 67 -2.30 -13.38 0.51
N SER A 68 -3.18 -13.53 -0.48
CA SER A 68 -3.04 -14.60 -1.48
C SER A 68 -1.78 -14.44 -2.34
N MET A 69 -1.45 -13.23 -2.76
CA MET A 69 -0.24 -12.97 -3.55
C MET A 69 1.03 -13.08 -2.70
N GLY A 70 1.04 -12.45 -1.52
CA GLY A 70 2.21 -12.44 -0.64
C GLY A 70 2.52 -13.81 -0.07
N VAL A 71 1.52 -14.50 0.48
CA VAL A 71 1.72 -15.78 1.18
C VAL A 71 1.88 -16.95 0.22
N LYS A 72 1.04 -17.04 -0.83
CA LYS A 72 1.06 -18.19 -1.75
C LYS A 72 2.11 -18.09 -2.85
N HIS A 73 2.39 -16.87 -3.30
CA HIS A 73 3.23 -16.65 -4.48
C HIS A 73 4.48 -15.81 -4.21
N GLY A 74 4.66 -15.32 -2.97
CA GLY A 74 5.82 -14.49 -2.64
C GLY A 74 5.88 -13.17 -3.41
N VAL A 75 4.73 -12.65 -3.88
CA VAL A 75 4.65 -11.40 -4.64
C VAL A 75 3.96 -10.33 -3.81
N CYS A 76 4.68 -9.25 -3.55
CA CYS A 76 4.18 -8.15 -2.73
C CYS A 76 4.79 -6.81 -3.15
N PRO A 77 4.27 -5.68 -2.65
CA PRO A 77 4.84 -4.36 -2.92
C PRO A 77 6.32 -4.31 -2.54
N ALA A 78 7.15 -3.83 -3.45
CA ALA A 78 8.61 -3.77 -3.29
C ALA A 78 9.05 -2.83 -2.15
N ASN A 79 8.24 -1.83 -1.83
CA ASN A 79 8.43 -0.89 -0.72
C ASN A 79 7.79 -1.35 0.59
N ALA A 80 7.37 -2.60 0.72
CA ALA A 80 6.66 -3.20 1.83
C ALA A 80 5.27 -2.57 2.05
N VAL A 81 5.20 -1.30 2.41
CA VAL A 81 3.97 -0.51 2.54
C VAL A 81 4.12 0.77 1.72
N GLY A 82 3.22 0.99 0.79
CA GLY A 82 3.14 2.26 0.07
C GLY A 82 2.46 3.31 0.95
N VAL A 83 3.06 4.48 1.06
CA VAL A 83 2.47 5.62 1.76
C VAL A 83 2.06 6.66 0.73
N ILE A 84 0.77 6.99 0.69
CA ILE A 84 0.21 8.00 -0.21
C ILE A 84 -0.26 9.18 0.63
N ASP A 85 0.43 10.29 0.48
CA ASP A 85 0.15 11.53 1.18
C ASP A 85 -1.18 12.15 0.73
N SER A 86 -1.79 12.93 1.60
CA SER A 86 -3.11 13.53 1.35
C SER A 86 -3.12 14.48 0.15
N ASP A 87 -2.00 15.08 -0.19
CA ASP A 87 -1.83 16.03 -1.30
C ASP A 87 -1.29 15.38 -2.60
N TYR A 88 -1.02 14.06 -2.61
CA TYR A 88 -0.62 13.37 -3.83
C TYR A 88 -1.80 13.23 -4.81
N ARG A 89 -1.60 13.68 -6.05
CA ARG A 89 -2.62 13.65 -7.12
C ARG A 89 -2.20 12.82 -8.33
N GLY A 90 -1.05 12.16 -8.26
CA GLY A 90 -0.59 11.28 -9.31
C GLY A 90 -1.32 9.94 -9.35
N GLU A 91 -1.00 9.14 -10.36
CA GLU A 91 -1.53 7.79 -10.48
C GLU A 91 -1.03 6.90 -9.34
N VAL A 92 -1.94 6.15 -8.74
CA VAL A 92 -1.59 5.08 -7.79
C VAL A 92 -1.04 3.89 -8.58
N CYS A 93 0.27 3.69 -8.49
CA CYS A 93 0.95 2.57 -9.11
C CYS A 93 1.51 1.62 -8.05
N ILE A 94 1.39 0.32 -8.32
CA ILE A 94 1.90 -0.73 -7.43
C ILE A 94 3.19 -1.28 -8.03
N PHE A 95 4.29 -1.17 -7.29
CA PHE A 95 5.57 -1.78 -7.67
C PHE A 95 5.66 -3.14 -7.00
N LEU A 96 5.36 -4.21 -7.75
CA LEU A 96 5.39 -5.58 -7.24
C LEU A 96 6.76 -6.19 -7.41
N ARG A 97 7.27 -6.81 -6.35
CA ARG A 97 8.48 -7.65 -6.38
C ARG A 97 8.09 -9.11 -6.21
N ASN A 98 8.73 -9.96 -7.00
CA ASN A 98 8.64 -11.40 -6.86
C ASN A 98 9.79 -11.90 -5.98
N TYR A 99 9.48 -12.38 -4.77
CA TYR A 99 10.43 -12.96 -3.81
C TYR A 99 10.53 -14.49 -3.90
N SER A 100 9.72 -15.10 -4.78
CA SER A 100 9.76 -16.54 -5.01
C SER A 100 10.82 -16.92 -6.05
N ASP A 101 10.98 -18.21 -6.28
CA ASP A 101 11.89 -18.79 -7.29
C ASP A 101 11.19 -19.14 -8.62
N ALA A 102 9.89 -18.83 -8.74
CA ALA A 102 9.09 -19.06 -9.95
C ALA A 102 8.55 -17.75 -10.52
N PRO A 103 8.42 -17.60 -11.86
CA PRO A 103 7.77 -16.45 -12.46
C PRO A 103 6.32 -16.30 -12.01
N TYR A 104 5.86 -15.08 -11.82
CA TYR A 104 4.47 -14.75 -11.54
C TYR A 104 3.89 -13.86 -12.64
N THR A 105 2.71 -14.20 -13.14
CA THR A 105 2.03 -13.42 -14.18
C THR A 105 0.85 -12.65 -13.60
N VAL A 106 0.89 -11.32 -13.73
CA VAL A 106 -0.24 -10.44 -13.44
C VAL A 106 -1.10 -10.33 -14.70
N GLN A 107 -2.36 -10.70 -14.59
CA GLN A 107 -3.34 -10.56 -15.67
C GLN A 107 -4.04 -9.19 -15.60
N PRO A 108 -4.59 -8.68 -16.72
CA PRO A 108 -5.47 -7.52 -16.69
C PRO A 108 -6.60 -7.71 -15.68
N GLN A 109 -6.85 -6.66 -14.87
CA GLN A 109 -7.87 -6.63 -13.82
C GLN A 109 -7.63 -7.54 -12.61
N ASP A 110 -6.47 -8.18 -12.51
CA ASP A 110 -6.09 -8.86 -11.27
C ASP A 110 -6.06 -7.88 -10.09
N ARG A 111 -6.50 -8.35 -8.93
CA ARG A 111 -6.37 -7.61 -7.67
C ARG A 111 -4.93 -7.74 -7.17
N VAL A 112 -4.16 -6.66 -7.24
CA VAL A 112 -2.71 -6.67 -7.03
C VAL A 112 -2.26 -6.10 -5.69
N ALA A 113 -3.12 -5.33 -5.02
CA ALA A 113 -2.86 -4.75 -3.71
C ALA A 113 -4.17 -4.43 -3.00
N GLN A 114 -4.07 -3.96 -1.78
CA GLN A 114 -5.19 -3.37 -1.04
C GLN A 114 -4.81 -2.02 -0.47
N LEU A 115 -5.75 -1.08 -0.51
CA LEU A 115 -5.62 0.27 0.00
C LEU A 115 -6.42 0.40 1.29
N LEU A 116 -5.82 0.95 2.33
CA LEU A 116 -6.48 1.36 3.56
C LEU A 116 -6.35 2.88 3.71
N VAL A 117 -7.40 3.53 4.19
CA VAL A 117 -7.34 4.94 4.60
C VAL A 117 -7.38 4.98 6.11
N MET A 118 -6.41 5.67 6.71
CA MET A 118 -6.25 5.75 8.16
C MET A 118 -6.03 7.20 8.59
N PRO A 119 -6.48 7.58 9.80
CA PRO A 119 -6.09 8.86 10.39
C PRO A 119 -4.59 8.84 10.72
N VAL A 120 -3.95 9.98 10.59
CA VAL A 120 -2.52 10.18 10.90
C VAL A 120 -2.33 11.45 11.70
N ALA A 121 -1.47 11.38 12.71
CA ALA A 121 -1.01 12.55 13.43
C ALA A 121 0.16 13.20 12.69
N LEU A 122 0.16 14.52 12.60
CA LEU A 122 1.22 15.32 11.98
C LEU A 122 1.83 16.27 13.03
N PRO A 123 2.57 15.75 14.03
CA PRO A 123 3.17 16.57 15.07
C PRO A 123 4.29 17.44 14.49
N GLU A 124 4.46 18.62 15.05
CA GLU A 124 5.66 19.43 14.82
C GLU A 124 6.89 18.71 15.40
N VAL A 125 7.99 18.75 14.66
CA VAL A 125 9.27 18.21 15.13
C VAL A 125 9.98 19.27 15.93
N GLN A 126 10.26 18.97 17.21
CA GLN A 126 11.02 19.83 18.09
C GLN A 126 12.32 19.12 18.51
N GLU A 127 13.46 19.75 18.24
CA GLU A 127 14.74 19.29 18.78
C GLU A 127 14.84 19.61 20.28
N VAL A 128 15.23 18.61 21.06
CA VAL A 128 15.43 18.74 22.52
C VAL A 128 16.78 18.13 22.91
N GLU A 129 17.40 18.64 23.96
CA GLU A 129 18.66 18.10 24.46
C GLU A 129 18.48 16.77 25.20
N GLN A 130 17.31 16.55 25.81
CA GLN A 130 17.01 15.35 26.57
C GLN A 130 15.55 14.92 26.37
N LEU A 131 15.34 13.61 26.30
CA LEU A 131 14.01 13.00 26.37
C LEU A 131 13.67 12.64 27.82
N SER A 132 12.38 12.52 28.09
CA SER A 132 11.91 12.08 29.41
C SER A 132 12.34 10.65 29.72
N ASP A 133 12.66 10.38 30.99
CA ASP A 133 12.97 9.02 31.45
C ASP A 133 11.75 8.09 31.39
N THR A 134 12.01 6.83 31.10
CA THR A 134 11.00 5.77 31.15
C THR A 134 11.56 4.52 31.82
N VAL A 135 10.69 3.64 32.30
CA VAL A 135 11.10 2.35 32.88
C VAL A 135 11.84 1.48 31.85
N ARG A 136 11.50 1.57 30.56
CA ARG A 136 12.19 0.84 29.49
C ARG A 136 13.56 1.45 29.18
N GLY A 137 13.70 2.79 29.26
CA GLY A 137 14.89 3.50 28.82
C GLY A 137 15.26 3.16 27.37
N GLU A 138 16.50 2.80 27.14
CA GLU A 138 17.05 2.42 25.83
C GLU A 138 16.83 0.92 25.48
N GLY A 139 16.13 0.18 26.32
CA GLY A 139 15.91 -1.26 26.16
C GLY A 139 15.11 -1.60 24.89
N GLY A 140 15.70 -2.40 24.00
CA GLY A 140 15.12 -2.86 22.73
C GLY A 140 15.74 -4.17 22.29
N PHE A 141 15.39 -4.63 21.09
CA PHE A 141 15.99 -5.81 20.42
C PHE A 141 16.02 -7.08 21.29
N GLY A 142 14.92 -7.32 22.04
CA GLY A 142 14.79 -8.51 22.91
C GLY A 142 15.25 -8.29 24.34
N SER A 143 15.53 -7.06 24.77
CA SER A 143 15.91 -6.74 26.16
C SER A 143 14.86 -7.12 27.21
N THR A 144 13.59 -7.33 26.80
CA THR A 144 12.49 -7.75 27.67
C THR A 144 12.30 -9.28 27.72
N GLY A 145 13.24 -10.05 27.15
CA GLY A 145 13.20 -11.51 27.10
C GLY A 145 12.48 -12.09 25.89
N LYS A 146 12.51 -13.42 25.77
CA LYS A 146 11.76 -14.20 24.78
C LYS A 146 10.42 -14.61 25.35
#